data_e0b9500b9a08616eb1c657e207507c18
#
_entry.id   e0b9500b9a08616eb1c657e207507c18
#
_cell.length_a   1.000
_cell.length_b   1.000
_cell.length_c   1.000
_cell.angle_alpha   90.00
_cell.angle_beta   90.00
_cell.angle_gamma   90.00
#
_symmetry.space_group_name_H-M   'P 1'
#
loop_
_entity.id
_entity.type
_entity.pdbx_description
1 polymer ?
#
loop_
_entity_poly.entity_id
_entity_poly.type
_entity_poly.pdbx_seq_one_letter_code
_entity_poly.pdbx_strand_id
1 'polypeptide(L)'
;MDVDVSTSVAGNKPQRIRRIQTVTLVLLFMAGIVNFLDRSSLSVAGEAIRGELGLSATEFGVLRSAFSLSYGFSQLPSGILLDRFGPRIVLGAGLIFWSLMQALTGMVNSFSHFILMRIGLGIGEAPFMPAGVKSITDWYAQKERGTALGIFNSSTVIGQAIAPPALVLMQLAWGWRTMFVIIGVAGILVGICWYAWYRNRAQFVLTDEERTYLSAPVKPRPQLQFSEWLALFKHRTTWGMILGFSGVNYTGWLYIAWLPGYLQAEQGFSLAKTGWVAAIPFLAAAVGMWVNGIVVDRLAKKGYDLAKTRKTAIVCGLMMSALGTLLVVQSSSPAQAVAFISMALFCVHFAGTSAWGLVQVMVSETKVASIAGIQNFGSFVFASFAPIVTGWVVDTTHSFNLALVIAACVTFTGALCYFFIVKDRIE
;
A
#
# COMPACT_ATOMS: atom_id res chain seq x y z
N MET A 1 -52.70 3.36 10.11
CA MET A 1 -52.18 4.73 10.16
C MET A 1 -50.67 4.61 10.03
N ASP A 2 -50.27 4.33 8.77
CA ASP A 2 -48.89 4.08 8.39
C ASP A 2 -48.15 5.42 8.33
N VAL A 3 -47.21 5.60 9.26
CA VAL A 3 -46.30 6.76 9.25
C VAL A 3 -45.22 6.44 8.23
N ASP A 4 -45.34 7.06 7.07
CA ASP A 4 -44.37 7.04 6.00
C ASP A 4 -43.07 7.75 6.46
N VAL A 5 -42.03 6.95 6.83
CA VAL A 5 -40.73 7.40 7.30
C VAL A 5 -39.75 7.53 6.11
N SER A 6 -40.21 8.04 4.98
CA SER A 6 -39.38 8.16 3.76
C SER A 6 -39.14 9.61 3.29
N THR A 7 -39.03 10.58 4.19
CA THR A 7 -38.45 11.87 3.84
C THR A 7 -37.15 12.08 4.59
N SER A 8 -36.04 11.51 4.03
CA SER A 8 -34.70 11.92 4.42
C SER A 8 -34.54 13.40 4.08
N VAL A 9 -34.61 14.25 5.08
CA VAL A 9 -34.21 15.66 5.01
C VAL A 9 -32.75 15.68 4.55
N ALA A 10 -32.55 15.89 3.25
CA ALA A 10 -31.24 16.18 2.68
C ALA A 10 -30.86 17.62 3.14
N GLY A 11 -30.56 17.78 4.43
CA GLY A 11 -30.05 19.02 4.96
C GLY A 11 -28.77 19.40 4.24
N ASN A 12 -28.65 20.66 3.86
CA ASN A 12 -27.43 21.22 3.28
C ASN A 12 -26.26 20.92 4.22
N LYS A 13 -25.15 20.43 3.65
CA LYS A 13 -23.92 20.13 4.39
C LYS A 13 -23.44 21.36 5.15
N PRO A 14 -23.31 21.32 6.51
CA PRO A 14 -22.85 22.45 7.31
C PRO A 14 -21.48 22.93 6.84
N GLN A 15 -21.30 24.25 6.66
CA GLN A 15 -20.05 24.81 6.13
C GLN A 15 -18.82 24.42 6.96
N ARG A 16 -18.99 24.36 8.29
CA ARG A 16 -17.93 23.95 9.22
C ARG A 16 -17.49 22.51 8.96
N ILE A 17 -18.44 21.59 8.80
CA ILE A 17 -18.16 20.18 8.47
C ILE A 17 -17.45 20.09 7.11
N ARG A 18 -17.92 20.81 6.10
CA ARG A 18 -17.28 20.84 4.78
C ARG A 18 -15.81 21.27 4.87
N ARG A 19 -15.50 22.30 5.65
CA ARG A 19 -14.12 22.79 5.86
C ARG A 19 -13.26 21.72 6.55
N ILE A 20 -13.76 21.10 7.61
CA ILE A 20 -13.05 20.02 8.34
C ILE A 20 -12.75 18.84 7.41
N GLN A 21 -13.74 18.42 6.64
CA GLN A 21 -13.60 17.32 5.69
C GLN A 21 -12.55 17.63 4.62
N THR A 22 -12.60 18.83 4.02
CA THR A 22 -11.63 19.24 2.99
C THR A 22 -10.21 19.29 3.57
N VAL A 23 -10.00 19.92 4.73
CA VAL A 23 -8.68 19.98 5.37
C VAL A 23 -8.17 18.60 5.71
N THR A 24 -9.02 17.74 6.31
CA THR A 24 -8.65 16.35 6.64
C THR A 24 -8.21 15.59 5.39
N LEU A 25 -8.97 15.69 4.30
CA LEU A 25 -8.68 14.94 3.08
C LEU A 25 -7.43 15.45 2.36
N VAL A 26 -7.22 16.76 2.32
CA VAL A 26 -6.00 17.37 1.76
C VAL A 26 -4.77 16.93 2.55
N LEU A 27 -4.82 16.97 3.88
CA LEU A 27 -3.70 16.55 4.72
C LEU A 27 -3.41 15.05 4.60
N LEU A 28 -4.45 14.21 4.53
CA LEU A 28 -4.29 12.77 4.30
C LEU A 28 -3.69 12.50 2.90
N PHE A 29 -4.12 13.25 1.89
CA PHE A 29 -3.60 13.13 0.54
C PHE A 29 -2.11 13.52 0.48
N MET A 30 -1.72 14.64 1.09
CA MET A 30 -0.32 15.06 1.19
C MET A 30 0.53 14.04 1.95
N ALA A 31 0.02 13.52 3.08
CA ALA A 31 0.69 12.46 3.83
C ALA A 31 0.89 11.20 2.98
N GLY A 32 -0.07 10.83 2.13
CA GLY A 32 0.04 9.72 1.19
C GLY A 32 1.11 9.93 0.12
N ILE A 33 1.23 11.14 -0.43
CA ILE A 33 2.31 11.49 -1.37
C ILE A 33 3.68 11.35 -0.68
N VAL A 34 3.85 11.96 0.51
CA VAL A 34 5.11 11.86 1.29
C VAL A 34 5.45 10.40 1.57
N ASN A 35 4.48 9.60 2.02
CA ASN A 35 4.67 8.17 2.29
C ASN A 35 5.27 7.40 1.11
N PHE A 36 4.81 7.67 -0.11
CA PHE A 36 5.34 7.01 -1.31
C PHE A 36 6.66 7.60 -1.81
N LEU A 37 6.92 8.89 -1.60
CA LEU A 37 8.25 9.47 -1.81
C LEU A 37 9.28 8.79 -0.90
N ASP A 38 8.94 8.61 0.39
CA ASP A 38 9.81 7.95 1.38
C ASP A 38 10.12 6.50 0.98
N ARG A 39 9.12 5.74 0.56
CA ARG A 39 9.29 4.34 0.13
C ARG A 39 10.11 4.20 -1.15
N SER A 40 9.96 5.13 -2.08
CA SER A 40 10.65 5.09 -3.37
C SER A 40 12.07 5.67 -3.31
N SER A 41 12.37 6.53 -2.32
CA SER A 41 13.65 7.23 -2.21
C SER A 41 14.85 6.27 -2.16
N LEU A 42 14.74 5.19 -1.40
CA LEU A 42 15.78 4.17 -1.30
C LEU A 42 15.97 3.41 -2.63
N SER A 43 14.90 3.22 -3.44
CA SER A 43 14.98 2.60 -4.76
C SER A 43 15.76 3.45 -5.75
N VAL A 44 15.39 4.73 -5.80
CA VAL A 44 15.97 5.68 -6.76
C VAL A 44 17.44 5.94 -6.43
N ALA A 45 17.76 6.09 -5.15
CA ALA A 45 19.13 6.34 -4.70
C ALA A 45 20.00 5.07 -4.57
N GLY A 46 19.46 3.89 -4.91
CA GLY A 46 20.08 2.60 -4.58
C GLY A 46 21.50 2.44 -5.08
N GLU A 47 21.78 2.73 -6.35
CA GLU A 47 23.12 2.63 -6.92
C GLU A 47 24.10 3.62 -6.28
N ALA A 48 23.67 4.86 -6.04
CA ALA A 48 24.51 5.87 -5.39
C ALA A 48 24.84 5.49 -3.93
N ILE A 49 23.85 4.97 -3.19
CA ILE A 49 24.04 4.54 -1.80
C ILE A 49 24.97 3.32 -1.75
N ARG A 50 24.73 2.32 -2.62
CA ARG A 50 25.57 1.12 -2.66
C ARG A 50 27.01 1.45 -3.02
N GLY A 51 27.21 2.32 -4.00
CA GLY A 51 28.55 2.75 -4.42
C GLY A 51 29.30 3.54 -3.34
N GLU A 52 28.60 4.45 -2.65
CA GLU A 52 29.21 5.30 -1.62
C GLU A 52 29.51 4.56 -0.30
N LEU A 53 28.59 3.69 0.12
CA LEU A 53 28.72 2.95 1.38
C LEU A 53 29.34 1.54 1.22
N GLY A 54 29.68 1.14 -0.01
CA GLY A 54 30.25 -0.17 -0.31
C GLY A 54 29.32 -1.35 -0.02
N LEU A 55 27.98 -1.15 -0.17
CA LEU A 55 27.00 -2.17 0.18
C LEU A 55 26.81 -3.18 -0.95
N SER A 56 26.72 -4.45 -0.58
CA SER A 56 26.28 -5.52 -1.45
C SER A 56 24.78 -5.36 -1.81
N ALA A 57 24.31 -6.06 -2.85
CA ALA A 57 22.88 -6.06 -3.18
C ALA A 57 22.07 -6.76 -2.09
N THR A 58 22.62 -7.78 -1.43
CA THR A 58 22.00 -8.45 -0.28
C THR A 58 21.79 -7.48 0.89
N GLU A 59 22.83 -6.73 1.29
CA GLU A 59 22.72 -5.74 2.35
C GLU A 59 21.69 -4.66 2.01
N PHE A 60 21.65 -4.21 0.77
CA PHE A 60 20.63 -3.28 0.30
C PHE A 60 19.22 -3.88 0.35
N GLY A 61 19.08 -5.16 0.02
CA GLY A 61 17.83 -5.92 0.19
C GLY A 61 17.40 -5.99 1.67
N VAL A 62 18.35 -6.21 2.59
CA VAL A 62 18.10 -6.21 4.04
C VAL A 62 17.57 -4.86 4.53
N LEU A 63 18.13 -3.73 4.06
CA LEU A 63 17.62 -2.40 4.41
C LEU A 63 16.15 -2.21 4.03
N ARG A 64 15.73 -2.75 2.88
CA ARG A 64 14.35 -2.70 2.41
C ARG A 64 13.44 -3.61 3.22
N SER A 65 13.91 -4.80 3.51
CA SER A 65 13.16 -5.77 4.29
C SER A 65 13.02 -5.35 5.76
N ALA A 66 14.02 -4.67 6.33
CA ALA A 66 13.96 -4.08 7.66
C ALA A 66 12.78 -3.09 7.78
N PHE A 67 12.59 -2.23 6.76
CA PHE A 67 11.43 -1.35 6.69
C PHE A 67 10.12 -2.15 6.61
N SER A 68 10.01 -3.08 5.66
CA SER A 68 8.73 -3.77 5.44
C SER A 68 8.33 -4.66 6.63
N LEU A 69 9.28 -5.33 7.27
CA LEU A 69 9.02 -6.13 8.47
C LEU A 69 8.59 -5.25 9.65
N SER A 70 9.33 -4.17 9.95
CA SER A 70 8.98 -3.27 11.05
C SER A 70 7.62 -2.59 10.81
N TYR A 71 7.31 -2.18 9.59
CA TYR A 71 5.99 -1.68 9.19
C TYR A 71 4.89 -2.72 9.44
N GLY A 72 5.08 -3.95 8.93
CA GLY A 72 4.09 -5.03 9.07
C GLY A 72 3.77 -5.35 10.52
N PHE A 73 4.78 -5.57 11.36
CA PHE A 73 4.59 -5.86 12.79
C PHE A 73 3.97 -4.68 13.54
N SER A 74 4.32 -3.45 13.18
CA SER A 74 3.80 -2.25 13.85
C SER A 74 2.36 -1.91 13.47
N GLN A 75 1.80 -2.50 12.41
CA GLN A 75 0.39 -2.34 12.08
C GLN A 75 -0.54 -2.90 13.18
N LEU A 76 -0.15 -3.98 13.84
CA LEU A 76 -0.95 -4.60 14.90
C LEU A 76 -1.18 -3.65 16.09
N PRO A 77 -0.14 -3.07 16.72
CA PRO A 77 -0.32 -2.12 17.82
C PRO A 77 -0.89 -0.77 17.35
N SER A 78 -0.74 -0.40 16.08
CA SER A 78 -1.26 0.88 15.55
C SER A 78 -2.77 1.05 15.76
N GLY A 79 -3.54 -0.03 15.57
CA GLY A 79 -4.98 -0.02 15.79
C GLY A 79 -5.33 0.31 17.24
N ILE A 80 -4.66 -0.33 18.21
CA ILE A 80 -4.87 -0.10 19.65
C ILE A 80 -4.51 1.34 20.02
N LEU A 81 -3.39 1.84 19.51
CA LEU A 81 -2.96 3.23 19.75
C LEU A 81 -3.98 4.23 19.19
N LEU A 82 -4.49 3.98 17.98
CA LEU A 82 -5.51 4.82 17.35
C LEU A 82 -6.83 4.84 18.12
N ASP A 83 -7.23 3.71 18.70
CA ASP A 83 -8.45 3.66 19.50
C ASP A 83 -8.28 4.40 20.82
N ARG A 84 -7.10 4.34 21.43
CA ARG A 84 -6.81 5.00 22.71
C ARG A 84 -6.56 6.50 22.59
N PHE A 85 -5.73 6.92 21.61
CA PHE A 85 -5.24 8.31 21.52
C PHE A 85 -5.85 9.07 20.34
N GLY A 86 -6.53 8.40 19.43
CA GLY A 86 -7.15 8.96 18.22
C GLY A 86 -6.16 9.33 17.11
N PRO A 87 -6.67 9.58 15.89
CA PRO A 87 -5.84 9.85 14.71
C PRO A 87 -4.99 11.12 14.83
N ARG A 88 -5.43 12.13 15.58
CA ARG A 88 -4.69 13.39 15.74
C ARG A 88 -3.29 13.16 16.27
N ILE A 89 -3.18 12.42 17.37
CA ILE A 89 -1.91 12.19 18.05
C ILE A 89 -1.13 11.11 17.33
N VAL A 90 -1.75 9.98 17.05
CA VAL A 90 -1.04 8.81 16.53
C VAL A 90 -0.49 9.05 15.12
N LEU A 91 -1.30 9.61 14.20
CA LEU A 91 -0.82 9.92 12.86
C LEU A 91 0.12 11.12 12.87
N GLY A 92 -0.16 12.17 13.67
CA GLY A 92 0.71 13.34 13.75
C GLY A 92 2.10 12.99 14.29
N ALA A 93 2.17 12.25 15.39
CA ALA A 93 3.44 11.77 15.94
C ALA A 93 4.14 10.80 14.99
N GLY A 94 3.39 9.88 14.37
CA GLY A 94 3.90 8.96 13.36
C GLY A 94 4.52 9.69 12.17
N LEU A 95 3.82 10.68 11.59
CA LEU A 95 4.30 11.53 10.48
C LEU A 95 5.61 12.22 10.84
N ILE A 96 5.67 12.89 11.98
CA ILE A 96 6.88 13.59 12.42
C ILE A 96 8.01 12.59 12.66
N PHE A 97 7.74 11.47 13.32
CA PHE A 97 8.74 10.47 13.64
C PHE A 97 9.30 9.79 12.40
N TRP A 98 8.45 9.28 11.47
CA TRP A 98 9.00 8.63 10.28
C TRP A 98 9.72 9.60 9.37
N SER A 99 9.23 10.86 9.24
CA SER A 99 9.88 11.88 8.43
C SER A 99 11.20 12.33 9.03
N LEU A 100 11.33 12.31 10.37
CA LEU A 100 12.61 12.50 11.04
C LEU A 100 13.59 11.36 10.69
N MET A 101 13.14 10.09 10.73
CA MET A 101 13.96 8.95 10.33
C MET A 101 14.38 9.07 8.86
N GLN A 102 13.48 9.55 8.00
CA GLN A 102 13.77 9.82 6.60
C GLN A 102 14.85 10.90 6.44
N ALA A 103 14.73 12.04 7.12
CA ALA A 103 15.72 13.11 7.07
C ALA A 103 17.09 12.64 7.60
N LEU A 104 17.10 11.94 8.74
CA LEU A 104 18.32 11.39 9.33
C LEU A 104 19.00 10.34 8.43
N THR A 105 18.24 9.67 7.56
CA THR A 105 18.82 8.76 6.56
C THR A 105 19.82 9.49 5.63
N GLY A 106 19.60 10.76 5.33
CA GLY A 106 20.54 11.58 4.55
C GLY A 106 21.90 11.82 5.24
N MET A 107 22.00 11.56 6.56
CA MET A 107 23.20 11.77 7.35
C MET A 107 23.93 10.47 7.73
N VAL A 108 23.45 9.34 7.27
CA VAL A 108 23.95 8.00 7.62
C VAL A 108 25.26 7.70 6.86
N ASN A 109 26.21 7.10 7.58
CA ASN A 109 27.52 6.70 7.04
C ASN A 109 27.85 5.22 7.29
N SER A 110 26.90 4.42 7.83
CA SER A 110 27.12 3.01 8.09
C SER A 110 25.83 2.21 7.87
N PHE A 111 25.98 0.94 7.51
CA PHE A 111 24.89 0.00 7.32
C PHE A 111 24.00 -0.13 8.57
N SER A 112 24.58 -0.23 9.77
CA SER A 112 23.84 -0.36 11.02
C SER A 112 22.96 0.85 11.32
N HIS A 113 23.47 2.06 11.12
CA HIS A 113 22.66 3.27 11.28
C HIS A 113 21.53 3.31 10.24
N PHE A 114 21.81 2.88 9.00
CA PHE A 114 20.79 2.83 7.97
C PHE A 114 19.64 1.87 8.33
N ILE A 115 19.96 0.67 8.85
CA ILE A 115 18.94 -0.28 9.32
C ILE A 115 18.06 0.36 10.40
N LEU A 116 18.65 1.06 11.39
CA LEU A 116 17.88 1.74 12.43
C LEU A 116 16.91 2.76 11.85
N MET A 117 17.35 3.56 10.88
CA MET A 117 16.48 4.53 10.21
C MET A 117 15.35 3.82 9.45
N ARG A 118 15.62 2.69 8.79
CA ARG A 118 14.60 1.91 8.07
C ARG A 118 13.58 1.28 9.01
N ILE A 119 14.00 0.75 10.14
CA ILE A 119 13.11 0.22 11.18
C ILE A 119 12.25 1.34 11.76
N GLY A 120 12.86 2.48 12.12
CA GLY A 120 12.13 3.63 12.64
C GLY A 120 11.11 4.17 11.65
N LEU A 121 11.48 4.26 10.36
CA LEU A 121 10.56 4.65 9.29
C LEU A 121 9.34 3.71 9.23
N GLY A 122 9.55 2.39 9.25
CA GLY A 122 8.48 1.41 9.19
C GLY A 122 7.53 1.48 10.39
N ILE A 123 8.07 1.66 11.60
CA ILE A 123 7.27 1.85 12.83
C ILE A 123 6.41 3.11 12.71
N GLY A 124 6.99 4.22 12.28
CA GLY A 124 6.30 5.50 12.17
C GLY A 124 5.21 5.53 11.09
N GLU A 125 5.41 4.84 9.97
CA GLU A 125 4.45 4.77 8.87
C GLU A 125 3.26 3.84 9.12
N ALA A 126 3.41 2.85 10.00
CA ALA A 126 2.40 1.81 10.21
C ALA A 126 0.99 2.33 10.52
N PRO A 127 0.80 3.42 11.30
CA PRO A 127 -0.53 3.97 11.60
C PRO A 127 -1.19 4.68 10.41
N PHE A 128 -0.49 5.01 9.33
CA PHE A 128 -0.98 5.89 8.26
C PHE A 128 -2.33 5.43 7.67
N MET A 129 -2.38 4.20 7.17
CA MET A 129 -3.61 3.68 6.53
C MET A 129 -4.79 3.56 7.51
N PRO A 130 -4.65 2.91 8.69
CA PRO A 130 -5.75 2.81 9.63
C PRO A 130 -6.19 4.18 10.20
N ALA A 131 -5.25 5.12 10.41
CA ALA A 131 -5.58 6.48 10.84
C ALA A 131 -6.37 7.24 9.77
N GLY A 132 -6.02 7.10 8.49
CA GLY A 132 -6.75 7.71 7.39
C GLY A 132 -8.20 7.20 7.32
N VAL A 133 -8.39 5.88 7.38
CA VAL A 133 -9.72 5.26 7.39
C VAL A 133 -10.53 5.74 8.61
N LYS A 134 -9.94 5.77 9.81
CA LYS A 134 -10.61 6.24 11.03
C LYS A 134 -10.99 7.72 10.91
N SER A 135 -10.10 8.58 10.42
CA SER A 135 -10.36 10.01 10.25
C SER A 135 -11.51 10.27 9.27
N ILE A 136 -11.58 9.51 8.17
CA ILE A 136 -12.68 9.59 7.21
C ILE A 136 -13.97 9.09 7.85
N THR A 137 -13.92 7.99 8.61
CA THR A 137 -15.10 7.47 9.30
C THR A 137 -15.65 8.46 10.33
N ASP A 138 -14.78 9.19 11.02
CA ASP A 138 -15.15 10.17 12.05
C ASP A 138 -15.82 11.42 11.46
N TRP A 139 -15.38 11.89 10.28
CA TRP A 139 -15.79 13.18 9.73
C TRP A 139 -16.69 13.12 8.48
N TYR A 140 -16.90 11.94 7.89
CA TYR A 140 -17.71 11.80 6.70
C TYR A 140 -18.99 11.01 6.95
N ALA A 141 -20.13 11.52 6.49
CA ALA A 141 -21.38 10.77 6.46
C ALA A 141 -21.22 9.48 5.65
N GLN A 142 -21.95 8.42 6.01
CA GLN A 142 -21.81 7.10 5.38
C GLN A 142 -21.86 7.12 3.84
N LYS A 143 -22.75 7.93 3.27
CA LYS A 143 -22.91 8.12 1.82
C LYS A 143 -21.70 8.73 1.12
N GLU A 144 -20.83 9.46 1.86
CA GLU A 144 -19.66 10.16 1.31
C GLU A 144 -18.33 9.42 1.56
N ARG A 145 -18.32 8.44 2.46
CA ARG A 145 -17.09 7.73 2.87
C ARG A 145 -16.41 7.03 1.69
N GLY A 146 -17.19 6.45 0.77
CA GLY A 146 -16.63 5.77 -0.41
C GLY A 146 -15.80 6.72 -1.27
N THR A 147 -16.32 7.89 -1.57
CA THR A 147 -15.60 8.92 -2.35
C THR A 147 -14.36 9.42 -1.60
N ALA A 148 -14.49 9.71 -0.30
CA ALA A 148 -13.38 10.19 0.52
C ALA A 148 -12.25 9.14 0.62
N LEU A 149 -12.58 7.86 0.81
CA LEU A 149 -11.61 6.76 0.79
C LEU A 149 -10.98 6.59 -0.60
N GLY A 150 -11.75 6.76 -1.66
CA GLY A 150 -11.23 6.74 -3.04
C GLY A 150 -10.18 7.82 -3.27
N ILE A 151 -10.44 9.06 -2.83
CA ILE A 151 -9.49 10.17 -2.93
C ILE A 151 -8.25 9.91 -2.05
N PHE A 152 -8.45 9.44 -0.82
CA PHE A 152 -7.34 9.08 0.07
C PHE A 152 -6.46 7.99 -0.56
N ASN A 153 -7.06 6.91 -1.06
CA ASN A 153 -6.30 5.84 -1.71
C ASN A 153 -5.64 6.29 -3.03
N SER A 154 -6.22 7.24 -3.76
CA SER A 154 -5.58 7.77 -4.97
C SER A 154 -4.25 8.46 -4.69
N SER A 155 -4.04 8.99 -3.47
CA SER A 155 -2.74 9.56 -3.07
C SER A 155 -1.59 8.55 -3.15
N THR A 156 -1.87 7.28 -2.88
CA THR A 156 -0.87 6.21 -2.92
C THR A 156 -0.45 5.91 -4.36
N VAL A 157 -1.41 5.85 -5.26
CA VAL A 157 -1.19 5.58 -6.69
C VAL A 157 -0.48 6.74 -7.37
N ILE A 158 -0.96 7.96 -7.09
CA ILE A 158 -0.36 9.19 -7.61
C ILE A 158 1.06 9.37 -7.05
N GLY A 159 1.25 9.08 -5.75
CA GLY A 159 2.56 9.08 -5.11
C GLY A 159 3.54 8.12 -5.77
N GLN A 160 3.12 6.89 -6.06
CA GLN A 160 3.94 5.91 -6.78
C GLN A 160 4.36 6.37 -8.18
N ALA A 161 3.47 7.03 -8.91
CA ALA A 161 3.76 7.50 -10.26
C ALA A 161 4.67 8.74 -10.27
N ILE A 162 4.47 9.67 -9.33
CA ILE A 162 5.24 10.92 -9.23
C ILE A 162 6.61 10.70 -8.58
N ALA A 163 6.72 9.72 -7.66
CA ALA A 163 7.93 9.54 -6.88
C ALA A 163 9.20 9.33 -7.73
N PRO A 164 9.28 8.42 -8.71
CA PRO A 164 10.52 8.23 -9.45
C PRO A 164 11.02 9.48 -10.16
N PRO A 165 10.23 10.22 -10.97
CA PRO A 165 10.72 11.42 -11.62
C PRO A 165 11.08 12.54 -10.63
N ALA A 166 10.27 12.77 -9.59
CA ALA A 166 10.55 13.81 -8.59
C ALA A 166 11.84 13.53 -7.82
N LEU A 167 12.03 12.29 -7.39
CA LEU A 167 13.22 11.87 -6.63
C LEU A 167 14.48 11.92 -7.47
N VAL A 168 14.41 11.51 -8.73
CA VAL A 168 15.56 11.60 -9.66
C VAL A 168 15.95 13.05 -9.90
N LEU A 169 15.00 13.96 -10.11
CA LEU A 169 15.29 15.39 -10.26
C LEU A 169 15.96 15.96 -9.01
N MET A 170 15.48 15.61 -7.82
CA MET A 170 16.10 16.01 -6.55
C MET A 170 17.52 15.44 -6.41
N GLN A 171 17.70 14.17 -6.74
CA GLN A 171 19.01 13.51 -6.64
C GLN A 171 20.04 14.09 -7.61
N LEU A 172 19.63 14.40 -8.84
CA LEU A 172 20.52 15.04 -9.82
C LEU A 172 20.91 16.47 -9.43
N ALA A 173 19.97 17.22 -8.81
CA ALA A 173 20.21 18.60 -8.41
C ALA A 173 21.06 18.72 -7.13
N TRP A 174 20.82 17.86 -6.14
CA TRP A 174 21.37 18.04 -4.78
C TRP A 174 22.00 16.78 -4.18
N GLY A 175 22.06 15.68 -4.91
CA GLY A 175 22.54 14.39 -4.41
C GLY A 175 21.51 13.66 -3.55
N TRP A 176 21.76 12.36 -3.33
CA TRP A 176 20.81 11.50 -2.61
C TRP A 176 20.63 11.89 -1.13
N ARG A 177 21.70 12.34 -0.46
CA ARG A 177 21.65 12.72 0.96
C ARG A 177 20.71 13.90 1.18
N THR A 178 20.85 14.95 0.39
CA THR A 178 19.98 16.14 0.44
C THR A 178 18.54 15.81 0.05
N MET A 179 18.34 14.93 -0.93
CA MET A 179 17.01 14.42 -1.31
C MET A 179 16.27 13.82 -0.11
N PHE A 180 16.93 12.95 0.69
CA PHE A 180 16.34 12.37 1.90
C PHE A 180 15.99 13.44 2.94
N VAL A 181 16.83 14.43 3.13
CA VAL A 181 16.58 15.55 4.06
C VAL A 181 15.38 16.37 3.61
N ILE A 182 15.31 16.75 2.33
CA ILE A 182 14.20 17.56 1.77
C ILE A 182 12.87 16.86 1.98
N ILE A 183 12.79 15.55 1.65
CA ILE A 183 11.55 14.77 1.79
C ILE A 183 11.18 14.66 3.27
N GLY A 184 12.14 14.37 4.13
CA GLY A 184 11.91 14.27 5.57
C GLY A 184 11.42 15.59 6.17
N VAL A 185 12.02 16.73 5.80
CA VAL A 185 11.56 18.06 6.25
C VAL A 185 10.14 18.34 5.74
N ALA A 186 9.85 18.05 4.47
CA ALA A 186 8.50 18.21 3.93
C ALA A 186 7.47 17.37 4.70
N GLY A 187 7.81 16.13 5.05
CA GLY A 187 6.93 15.25 5.84
C GLY A 187 6.74 15.75 7.28
N ILE A 188 7.79 16.28 7.93
CA ILE A 188 7.66 16.91 9.25
C ILE A 188 6.68 18.08 9.20
N LEU A 189 6.76 18.92 8.17
CA LEU A 189 5.82 20.04 7.99
C LEU A 189 4.37 19.54 7.82
N VAL A 190 4.16 18.49 7.03
CA VAL A 190 2.83 17.86 6.90
C VAL A 190 2.35 17.32 8.26
N GLY A 191 3.24 16.70 9.05
CA GLY A 191 2.93 16.20 10.39
C GLY A 191 2.53 17.30 11.36
N ILE A 192 3.26 18.43 11.35
CA ILE A 192 2.94 19.62 12.15
C ILE A 192 1.58 20.19 11.71
N CYS A 193 1.34 20.33 10.41
CA CYS A 193 0.06 20.78 9.87
C CYS A 193 -1.09 19.84 10.29
N TRP A 194 -0.87 18.52 10.22
CA TRP A 194 -1.84 17.54 10.70
C TRP A 194 -2.17 17.76 12.18
N TYR A 195 -1.17 17.80 13.03
CA TYR A 195 -1.37 18.00 14.46
C TYR A 195 -2.04 19.34 14.81
N ALA A 196 -1.71 20.40 14.06
CA ALA A 196 -2.26 21.73 14.25
C ALA A 196 -3.72 21.84 13.81
N TRP A 197 -4.11 21.26 12.68
CA TRP A 197 -5.41 21.50 12.03
C TRP A 197 -6.40 20.36 12.20
N TYR A 198 -5.94 19.11 12.19
CA TYR A 198 -6.84 17.98 12.43
C TYR A 198 -7.23 17.90 13.92
N ARG A 199 -8.50 17.56 14.17
CA ARG A 199 -9.02 17.31 15.52
C ARG A 199 -9.83 16.02 15.52
N ASN A 200 -9.72 15.24 16.59
CA ASN A 200 -10.58 14.08 16.78
C ASN A 200 -12.03 14.55 16.98
N ARG A 201 -12.98 13.80 16.47
CA ARG A 201 -14.41 14.13 16.60
C ARG A 201 -14.85 14.34 18.06
N ALA A 202 -14.32 13.54 18.99
CA ALA A 202 -14.60 13.67 20.42
C ALA A 202 -14.15 15.01 21.04
N GLN A 203 -13.26 15.76 20.39
CA GLN A 203 -12.78 17.07 20.86
C GLN A 203 -13.64 18.23 20.37
N PHE A 204 -14.71 17.94 19.61
CA PHE A 204 -15.60 18.95 19.06
C PHE A 204 -16.97 18.93 19.74
N VAL A 205 -17.47 20.11 20.10
CA VAL A 205 -18.88 20.31 20.41
C VAL A 205 -19.60 20.48 19.07
N LEU A 206 -20.39 19.48 18.70
CA LEU A 206 -21.17 19.47 17.47
C LEU A 206 -22.55 20.07 17.77
N THR A 207 -23.06 20.85 16.84
CA THR A 207 -24.47 21.29 16.83
C THR A 207 -25.38 20.09 16.51
N ASP A 208 -26.68 20.21 16.80
CA ASP A 208 -27.64 19.13 16.51
C ASP A 208 -27.75 18.87 15.00
N GLU A 209 -27.63 19.91 14.16
CA GLU A 209 -27.58 19.79 12.72
C GLU A 209 -26.33 19.00 12.27
N GLU A 210 -25.14 19.33 12.81
CA GLU A 210 -23.89 18.63 12.52
C GLU A 210 -23.93 17.16 12.99
N ARG A 211 -24.53 16.92 14.16
CA ARG A 211 -24.75 15.56 14.68
C ARG A 211 -25.64 14.76 13.75
N THR A 212 -26.77 15.32 13.34
CA THR A 212 -27.73 14.68 12.43
C THR A 212 -27.08 14.38 11.09
N TYR A 213 -26.30 15.32 10.53
CA TYR A 213 -25.59 15.12 9.28
C TYR A 213 -24.56 14.00 9.35
N LEU A 214 -23.79 13.91 10.44
CA LEU A 214 -22.76 12.90 10.68
C LEU A 214 -23.33 11.59 11.25
N SER A 215 -24.58 11.60 11.72
CA SER A 215 -25.24 10.44 12.33
C SER A 215 -25.66 9.47 11.24
N ALA A 216 -24.83 8.46 10.97
CA ALA A 216 -25.34 7.16 10.57
C ALA A 216 -25.27 6.24 11.80
N PRO A 217 -26.27 5.41 12.06
CA PRO A 217 -26.18 4.41 13.11
C PRO A 217 -25.04 3.45 12.77
N VAL A 218 -23.88 3.67 13.38
CA VAL A 218 -22.83 2.65 13.38
C VAL A 218 -23.34 1.58 14.34
N LYS A 219 -23.91 0.51 13.78
CA LYS A 219 -24.17 -0.69 14.60
C LYS A 219 -22.83 -1.10 15.21
N PRO A 220 -22.72 -1.21 16.54
CA PRO A 220 -21.53 -1.75 17.18
C PRO A 220 -21.26 -3.12 16.54
N ARG A 221 -20.14 -3.28 15.87
CA ARG A 221 -19.76 -4.60 15.40
C ARG A 221 -19.29 -5.40 16.59
N PRO A 222 -19.85 -6.60 16.85
CA PRO A 222 -19.35 -7.45 17.90
C PRO A 222 -17.86 -7.70 17.66
N GLN A 223 -17.05 -7.45 18.69
CA GLN A 223 -15.63 -7.76 18.64
C GLN A 223 -15.48 -9.26 18.80
N LEU A 224 -14.75 -9.89 17.86
CA LEU A 224 -14.39 -11.30 17.96
C LEU A 224 -13.52 -11.51 19.23
N GLN A 225 -13.85 -12.55 19.99
CA GLN A 225 -12.99 -12.98 21.07
C GLN A 225 -11.67 -13.52 20.50
N PHE A 226 -10.60 -13.46 21.29
CA PHE A 226 -9.28 -13.92 20.83
C PHE A 226 -9.28 -15.40 20.39
N SER A 227 -10.04 -16.25 21.07
CA SER A 227 -10.25 -17.66 20.70
C SER A 227 -10.93 -17.84 19.33
N GLU A 228 -11.93 -17.01 19.04
CA GLU A 228 -12.63 -16.98 17.74
C GLU A 228 -11.70 -16.48 16.64
N TRP A 229 -10.86 -15.47 16.96
CA TRP A 229 -9.86 -14.96 16.05
C TRP A 229 -8.82 -16.04 15.69
N LEU A 230 -8.32 -16.82 16.68
CA LEU A 230 -7.42 -17.95 16.43
C LEU A 230 -8.11 -19.04 15.62
N ALA A 231 -9.41 -19.26 15.79
CA ALA A 231 -10.17 -20.24 15.01
C ALA A 231 -10.19 -19.92 13.50
N LEU A 232 -10.01 -18.68 13.09
CA LEU A 232 -9.92 -18.30 11.68
C LEU A 232 -8.77 -18.99 10.94
N PHE A 233 -7.68 -19.31 11.65
CA PHE A 233 -6.55 -20.04 11.06
C PHE A 233 -6.82 -21.55 10.81
N LYS A 234 -7.94 -22.09 11.30
CA LYS A 234 -8.37 -23.45 11.00
C LYS A 234 -9.01 -23.58 9.60
N HIS A 235 -9.46 -22.48 9.01
CA HIS A 235 -10.06 -22.48 7.70
C HIS A 235 -9.01 -22.55 6.59
N ARG A 236 -9.12 -23.53 5.68
CA ARG A 236 -8.25 -23.62 4.49
C ARG A 236 -8.26 -22.35 3.67
N THR A 237 -9.43 -21.73 3.51
CA THR A 237 -9.61 -20.48 2.76
C THR A 237 -8.75 -19.34 3.32
N THR A 238 -8.56 -19.26 4.64
CA THR A 238 -7.67 -18.25 5.26
C THR A 238 -6.23 -18.42 4.78
N TRP A 239 -5.69 -19.62 4.81
CA TRP A 239 -4.34 -19.90 4.30
C TRP A 239 -4.22 -19.71 2.80
N GLY A 240 -5.26 -20.11 2.04
CA GLY A 240 -5.33 -19.83 0.61
C GLY A 240 -5.28 -18.33 0.29
N MET A 241 -5.96 -17.51 1.08
CA MET A 241 -5.93 -16.04 0.94
C MET A 241 -4.56 -15.46 1.33
N ILE A 242 -3.92 -15.93 2.42
CA ILE A 242 -2.58 -15.50 2.83
C ILE A 242 -1.56 -15.83 1.73
N LEU A 243 -1.44 -17.11 1.39
CA LEU A 243 -0.44 -17.58 0.43
C LEU A 243 -0.69 -17.02 -0.98
N GLY A 244 -1.96 -16.96 -1.38
CA GLY A 244 -2.33 -16.39 -2.67
C GLY A 244 -2.01 -14.90 -2.76
N PHE A 245 -2.33 -14.13 -1.72
CA PHE A 245 -2.05 -12.69 -1.68
C PHE A 245 -0.55 -12.39 -1.52
N SER A 246 0.23 -13.36 -1.02
CA SER A 246 1.70 -13.27 -1.00
C SER A 246 2.28 -13.11 -2.41
N GLY A 247 1.68 -13.74 -3.44
CA GLY A 247 2.08 -13.54 -4.82
C GLY A 247 1.86 -12.10 -5.31
N VAL A 248 0.75 -11.48 -4.91
CA VAL A 248 0.48 -10.06 -5.21
C VAL A 248 1.53 -9.15 -4.58
N ASN A 249 1.74 -9.31 -3.26
CA ASN A 249 2.64 -8.46 -2.51
C ASN A 249 4.11 -8.68 -2.88
N TYR A 250 4.54 -9.94 -3.10
CA TYR A 250 5.92 -10.26 -3.47
C TYR A 250 6.33 -9.54 -4.77
N THR A 251 5.50 -9.66 -5.81
CA THR A 251 5.76 -9.01 -7.10
C THR A 251 5.73 -7.48 -6.98
N GLY A 252 4.75 -6.93 -6.26
CA GLY A 252 4.68 -5.50 -6.00
C GLY A 252 5.93 -4.98 -5.29
N TRP A 253 6.36 -5.63 -4.21
CA TRP A 253 7.55 -5.22 -3.45
C TRP A 253 8.86 -5.42 -4.23
N LEU A 254 8.97 -6.48 -5.04
CA LEU A 254 10.13 -6.66 -5.91
C LEU A 254 10.31 -5.45 -6.83
N TYR A 255 9.26 -5.06 -7.56
CA TYR A 255 9.36 -3.94 -8.51
C TYR A 255 9.50 -2.58 -7.79
N ILE A 256 8.79 -2.34 -6.69
CA ILE A 256 9.01 -1.13 -5.88
C ILE A 256 10.45 -1.05 -5.40
N ALA A 257 11.03 -2.19 -5.01
CA ALA A 257 12.38 -2.25 -4.50
C ALA A 257 13.43 -2.06 -5.58
N TRP A 258 13.33 -2.78 -6.67
CA TRP A 258 14.46 -3.00 -7.57
C TRP A 258 14.27 -2.44 -8.99
N LEU A 259 13.08 -1.96 -9.37
CA LEU A 259 12.84 -1.47 -10.72
C LEU A 259 13.83 -0.38 -11.17
N PRO A 260 14.11 0.69 -10.39
CA PRO A 260 15.10 1.67 -10.81
C PRO A 260 16.50 1.08 -10.98
N GLY A 261 16.94 0.24 -10.03
CA GLY A 261 18.25 -0.45 -10.13
C GLY A 261 18.33 -1.40 -11.32
N TYR A 262 17.27 -2.17 -11.59
CA TYR A 262 17.17 -3.03 -12.78
C TYR A 262 17.29 -2.23 -14.09
N LEU A 263 16.60 -1.10 -14.20
CA LEU A 263 16.66 -0.25 -15.39
C LEU A 263 18.05 0.36 -15.60
N GLN A 264 18.78 0.66 -14.54
CA GLN A 264 20.14 1.16 -14.64
C GLN A 264 21.15 0.05 -14.92
N ALA A 265 21.12 -1.04 -14.16
CA ALA A 265 22.12 -2.11 -14.22
C ALA A 265 21.96 -3.01 -15.46
N GLU A 266 20.73 -3.48 -15.73
CA GLU A 266 20.47 -4.44 -16.82
C GLU A 266 20.10 -3.75 -18.14
N GLN A 267 19.40 -2.61 -18.08
CA GLN A 267 18.93 -1.93 -19.29
C GLN A 267 19.79 -0.73 -19.68
N GLY A 268 20.84 -0.41 -18.91
CA GLY A 268 21.79 0.65 -19.21
C GLY A 268 21.19 2.07 -19.22
N PHE A 269 20.07 2.30 -18.53
CA PHE A 269 19.47 3.62 -18.50
C PHE A 269 20.24 4.57 -17.59
N SER A 270 20.42 5.81 -18.06
CA SER A 270 20.88 6.89 -17.17
C SER A 270 19.89 7.13 -16.04
N LEU A 271 20.35 7.68 -14.91
CA LEU A 271 19.50 8.01 -13.79
C LEU A 271 18.30 8.89 -14.23
N ALA A 272 18.55 9.93 -15.05
CA ALA A 272 17.51 10.81 -15.58
C ALA A 272 16.42 10.05 -16.36
N LYS A 273 16.81 9.13 -17.26
CA LYS A 273 15.88 8.32 -18.04
C LYS A 273 15.12 7.34 -17.15
N THR A 274 15.80 6.75 -16.16
CA THR A 274 15.20 5.82 -15.19
C THR A 274 14.03 6.46 -14.45
N GLY A 275 14.14 7.71 -14.00
CA GLY A 275 13.06 8.41 -13.30
C GLY A 275 11.75 8.47 -14.08
N TRP A 276 11.81 8.82 -15.36
CA TRP A 276 10.61 8.92 -16.20
C TRP A 276 10.08 7.54 -16.61
N VAL A 277 10.97 6.64 -16.98
CA VAL A 277 10.58 5.31 -17.45
C VAL A 277 10.02 4.45 -16.32
N ALA A 278 10.57 4.54 -15.11
CA ALA A 278 10.05 3.79 -13.96
C ALA A 278 8.62 4.21 -13.54
N ALA A 279 8.17 5.41 -13.91
CA ALA A 279 6.79 5.83 -13.67
C ALA A 279 5.76 5.04 -14.52
N ILE A 280 6.14 4.59 -15.73
CA ILE A 280 5.22 3.94 -16.68
C ILE A 280 4.59 2.66 -16.09
N PRO A 281 5.36 1.70 -15.54
CA PRO A 281 4.79 0.51 -14.93
C PRO A 281 3.86 0.80 -13.73
N PHE A 282 4.16 1.83 -12.93
CA PHE A 282 3.28 2.20 -11.82
C PHE A 282 1.99 2.88 -12.27
N LEU A 283 2.02 3.63 -13.38
CA LEU A 283 0.79 4.13 -14.02
C LEU A 283 -0.04 2.96 -14.58
N ALA A 284 0.60 1.96 -15.19
CA ALA A 284 -0.08 0.76 -15.64
C ALA A 284 -0.74 -0.01 -14.48
N ALA A 285 -0.08 -0.08 -13.32
CA ALA A 285 -0.63 -0.64 -12.08
C ALA A 285 -1.93 0.07 -11.65
N ALA A 286 -1.94 1.41 -11.69
CA ALA A 286 -3.11 2.22 -11.38
C ALA A 286 -4.27 1.93 -12.33
N VAL A 287 -3.99 1.87 -13.62
CA VAL A 287 -5.01 1.51 -14.64
C VAL A 287 -5.54 0.10 -14.38
N GLY A 288 -4.69 -0.85 -14.01
CA GLY A 288 -5.09 -2.21 -13.66
C GLY A 288 -6.11 -2.27 -12.52
N MET A 289 -5.91 -1.46 -11.46
CA MET A 289 -6.85 -1.35 -10.34
C MET A 289 -8.21 -0.83 -10.81
N TRP A 290 -8.25 0.22 -11.63
CA TRP A 290 -9.50 0.81 -12.13
C TRP A 290 -10.23 -0.13 -13.10
N VAL A 291 -9.49 -0.75 -14.01
CA VAL A 291 -10.06 -1.72 -14.96
C VAL A 291 -10.69 -2.90 -14.22
N ASN A 292 -10.06 -3.40 -13.14
CA ASN A 292 -10.64 -4.46 -12.31
C ASN A 292 -12.00 -4.04 -11.76
N GLY A 293 -12.11 -2.86 -11.15
CA GLY A 293 -13.37 -2.35 -10.61
C GLY A 293 -14.45 -2.34 -11.68
N ILE A 294 -14.18 -1.73 -12.85
CA ILE A 294 -15.11 -1.63 -13.96
C ILE A 294 -15.55 -3.01 -14.48
N VAL A 295 -14.61 -3.93 -14.66
CA VAL A 295 -14.88 -5.28 -15.20
C VAL A 295 -15.74 -6.07 -14.22
N VAL A 296 -15.36 -6.11 -12.95
CA VAL A 296 -16.10 -6.85 -11.91
C VAL A 296 -17.50 -6.30 -11.74
N ASP A 297 -17.67 -4.98 -11.69
CA ASP A 297 -18.99 -4.35 -11.55
C ASP A 297 -19.89 -4.60 -12.76
N ARG A 298 -19.35 -4.58 -13.98
CA ARG A 298 -20.11 -4.91 -15.20
C ARG A 298 -20.56 -6.36 -15.22
N LEU A 299 -19.70 -7.30 -14.81
CA LEU A 299 -20.05 -8.71 -14.73
C LEU A 299 -21.09 -8.98 -13.64
N ALA A 300 -20.95 -8.33 -12.48
CA ALA A 300 -21.95 -8.41 -11.41
C ALA A 300 -23.33 -7.90 -11.86
N LYS A 301 -23.37 -6.76 -12.59
CA LYS A 301 -24.63 -6.24 -13.18
C LYS A 301 -25.27 -7.17 -14.22
N LYS A 302 -24.48 -8.02 -14.88
CA LYS A 302 -24.96 -9.05 -15.80
C LYS A 302 -25.44 -10.33 -15.10
N GLY A 303 -25.42 -10.37 -13.76
CA GLY A 303 -25.90 -11.51 -12.97
C GLY A 303 -24.86 -12.61 -12.70
N TYR A 304 -23.58 -12.38 -13.03
CA TYR A 304 -22.53 -13.35 -12.68
C TYR A 304 -22.28 -13.38 -11.17
N ASP A 305 -22.01 -14.57 -10.63
CA ASP A 305 -21.66 -14.73 -9.22
C ASP A 305 -20.39 -13.94 -8.87
N LEU A 306 -20.52 -13.06 -7.88
CA LEU A 306 -19.47 -12.08 -7.54
C LEU A 306 -18.22 -12.77 -6.98
N ALA A 307 -18.37 -13.86 -6.20
CA ALA A 307 -17.23 -14.58 -5.63
C ALA A 307 -16.45 -15.30 -6.74
N LYS A 308 -17.15 -15.96 -7.67
CA LYS A 308 -16.51 -16.60 -8.83
C LYS A 308 -15.84 -15.57 -9.73
N THR A 309 -16.51 -14.46 -10.02
CA THR A 309 -15.96 -13.38 -10.86
C THR A 309 -14.67 -12.82 -10.27
N ARG A 310 -14.65 -12.50 -8.97
CA ARG A 310 -13.44 -12.00 -8.30
C ARG A 310 -12.34 -13.05 -8.26
N LYS A 311 -12.67 -14.29 -7.95
CA LYS A 311 -11.69 -15.39 -7.92
C LYS A 311 -11.06 -15.61 -9.31
N THR A 312 -11.85 -15.61 -10.38
CA THR A 312 -11.35 -15.72 -11.75
C THR A 312 -10.45 -14.54 -12.11
N ALA A 313 -10.85 -13.31 -11.76
CA ALA A 313 -10.03 -12.12 -11.97
C ALA A 313 -8.68 -12.21 -11.25
N ILE A 314 -8.64 -12.75 -10.02
CA ILE A 314 -7.40 -12.95 -9.28
C ILE A 314 -6.50 -13.97 -9.98
N VAL A 315 -7.05 -15.14 -10.31
CA VAL A 315 -6.27 -16.22 -10.91
C VAL A 315 -5.71 -15.80 -12.27
N CYS A 316 -6.55 -15.27 -13.16
CA CYS A 316 -6.10 -14.79 -14.48
C CYS A 316 -5.09 -13.64 -14.34
N GLY A 317 -5.34 -12.69 -13.45
CA GLY A 317 -4.42 -11.56 -13.23
C GLY A 317 -3.05 -12.01 -12.71
N LEU A 318 -3.00 -12.93 -11.73
CA LEU A 318 -1.73 -13.45 -11.22
C LEU A 318 -1.00 -14.32 -12.27
N MET A 319 -1.71 -15.13 -13.03
CA MET A 319 -1.08 -15.92 -14.11
C MET A 319 -0.47 -15.02 -15.19
N MET A 320 -1.20 -13.99 -15.61
CA MET A 320 -0.70 -13.02 -16.59
C MET A 320 0.45 -12.17 -16.04
N SER A 321 0.40 -11.82 -14.74
CA SER A 321 1.51 -11.12 -14.08
C SER A 321 2.77 -11.99 -14.01
N ALA A 322 2.64 -13.28 -13.67
CA ALA A 322 3.74 -14.23 -13.68
C ALA A 322 4.33 -14.38 -15.09
N LEU A 323 3.48 -14.52 -16.11
CA LEU A 323 3.91 -14.56 -17.52
C LEU A 323 4.64 -13.28 -17.92
N GLY A 324 4.08 -12.11 -17.59
CA GLY A 324 4.72 -10.82 -17.86
C GLY A 324 6.11 -10.73 -17.23
N THR A 325 6.24 -11.15 -15.97
CA THR A 325 7.53 -11.15 -15.27
C THR A 325 8.53 -12.13 -15.89
N LEU A 326 8.10 -13.29 -16.38
CA LEU A 326 8.97 -14.23 -17.12
C LEU A 326 9.41 -13.66 -18.48
N LEU A 327 8.52 -12.97 -19.18
CA LEU A 327 8.85 -12.35 -20.47
C LEU A 327 9.88 -11.22 -20.33
N VAL A 328 10.00 -10.59 -19.16
CA VAL A 328 11.09 -9.62 -18.91
C VAL A 328 12.45 -10.26 -19.09
N VAL A 329 12.63 -11.52 -18.62
CA VAL A 329 13.90 -12.26 -18.75
C VAL A 329 14.29 -12.51 -20.21
N GLN A 330 13.29 -12.63 -21.10
CA GLN A 330 13.49 -12.88 -22.52
C GLN A 330 13.48 -11.61 -23.37
N SER A 331 13.39 -10.43 -22.73
CA SER A 331 13.33 -9.17 -23.47
C SER A 331 14.64 -8.90 -24.19
N SER A 332 14.55 -8.61 -25.49
CA SER A 332 15.69 -8.28 -26.35
C SER A 332 15.92 -6.76 -26.45
N SER A 333 15.05 -5.95 -25.89
CA SER A 333 15.19 -4.49 -25.87
C SER A 333 14.63 -3.86 -24.58
N PRO A 334 15.16 -2.69 -24.17
CA PRO A 334 14.65 -1.97 -23.00
C PRO A 334 13.16 -1.63 -23.08
N ALA A 335 12.65 -1.33 -24.27
CA ALA A 335 11.24 -1.04 -24.49
C ALA A 335 10.35 -2.27 -24.21
N GLN A 336 10.79 -3.45 -24.64
CA GLN A 336 10.08 -4.71 -24.34
C GLN A 336 10.12 -5.02 -22.85
N ALA A 337 11.26 -4.84 -22.17
CA ALA A 337 11.36 -5.03 -20.74
C ALA A 337 10.35 -4.14 -19.99
N VAL A 338 10.30 -2.86 -20.30
CA VAL A 338 9.35 -1.90 -19.69
C VAL A 338 7.91 -2.29 -20.00
N ALA A 339 7.60 -2.73 -21.22
CA ALA A 339 6.26 -3.17 -21.60
C ALA A 339 5.82 -4.40 -20.80
N PHE A 340 6.69 -5.40 -20.65
CA PHE A 340 6.39 -6.62 -19.89
C PHE A 340 6.30 -6.36 -18.38
N ILE A 341 7.14 -5.48 -17.82
CA ILE A 341 7.02 -5.03 -16.44
C ILE A 341 5.69 -4.28 -16.22
N SER A 342 5.30 -3.43 -17.17
CA SER A 342 4.03 -2.70 -17.12
C SER A 342 2.84 -3.66 -17.17
N MET A 343 2.90 -4.69 -18.01
CA MET A 343 1.89 -5.76 -18.05
C MET A 343 1.84 -6.52 -16.72
N ALA A 344 2.99 -6.89 -16.16
CA ALA A 344 3.06 -7.60 -14.88
C ALA A 344 2.44 -6.78 -13.74
N LEU A 345 2.79 -5.49 -13.63
CA LEU A 345 2.25 -4.59 -12.62
C LEU A 345 0.77 -4.27 -12.83
N PHE A 346 0.31 -4.07 -14.06
CA PHE A 346 -1.11 -3.95 -14.37
C PHE A 346 -1.89 -5.16 -13.87
N CYS A 347 -1.43 -6.36 -14.23
CA CYS A 347 -2.13 -7.61 -13.93
C CYS A 347 -2.12 -7.94 -12.43
N VAL A 348 -1.01 -7.70 -11.73
CA VAL A 348 -0.93 -7.97 -10.30
C VAL A 348 -1.80 -7.01 -9.48
N HIS A 349 -1.90 -5.73 -9.86
CA HIS A 349 -2.77 -4.78 -9.18
C HIS A 349 -4.25 -4.98 -9.54
N PHE A 350 -4.53 -5.41 -10.77
CA PHE A 350 -5.85 -5.92 -11.17
C PHE A 350 -6.27 -7.09 -10.26
N ALA A 351 -5.42 -8.09 -10.06
CA ALA A 351 -5.68 -9.21 -9.17
C ALA A 351 -5.85 -8.79 -7.71
N GLY A 352 -4.96 -7.91 -7.22
CA GLY A 352 -4.96 -7.42 -5.85
C GLY A 352 -6.27 -6.71 -5.47
N THR A 353 -6.83 -5.91 -6.37
CA THR A 353 -8.13 -5.24 -6.17
C THR A 353 -9.25 -6.27 -5.98
N SER A 354 -9.28 -7.31 -6.80
CA SER A 354 -10.25 -8.41 -6.64
C SER A 354 -10.01 -9.21 -5.37
N ALA A 355 -8.75 -9.39 -4.92
CA ALA A 355 -8.43 -10.13 -3.71
C ALA A 355 -8.99 -9.44 -2.45
N TRP A 356 -8.85 -8.12 -2.34
CA TRP A 356 -9.50 -7.34 -1.28
C TRP A 356 -11.02 -7.43 -1.32
N GLY A 357 -11.60 -7.38 -2.51
CA GLY A 357 -13.05 -7.51 -2.68
C GLY A 357 -13.56 -8.93 -2.44
N LEU A 358 -12.75 -9.97 -2.67
CA LEU A 358 -13.12 -11.35 -2.43
C LEU A 358 -13.34 -11.64 -0.94
N VAL A 359 -12.52 -11.05 -0.07
CA VAL A 359 -12.71 -11.16 1.39
C VAL A 359 -14.10 -10.68 1.79
N GLN A 360 -14.59 -9.58 1.21
CA GLN A 360 -15.91 -9.02 1.53
C GLN A 360 -17.09 -9.93 1.11
N VAL A 361 -16.86 -10.81 0.14
CA VAL A 361 -17.90 -11.70 -0.42
C VAL A 361 -17.85 -13.10 0.20
N MET A 362 -16.64 -13.56 0.57
CA MET A 362 -16.41 -14.91 1.08
C MET A 362 -16.49 -15.02 2.60
N VAL A 363 -16.51 -13.90 3.32
CA VAL A 363 -16.39 -13.86 4.78
C VAL A 363 -17.61 -13.14 5.37
N SER A 364 -18.15 -13.66 6.46
CA SER A 364 -19.26 -13.01 7.19
C SER A 364 -18.87 -11.60 7.66
N GLU A 365 -19.83 -10.68 7.72
CA GLU A 365 -19.60 -9.27 8.05
C GLU A 365 -18.83 -9.04 9.36
N THR A 366 -19.03 -9.93 10.35
CA THR A 366 -18.37 -9.86 11.66
C THR A 366 -16.88 -10.22 11.60
N LYS A 367 -16.46 -11.04 10.63
CA LYS A 367 -15.10 -11.58 10.48
C LYS A 367 -14.28 -10.93 9.37
N VAL A 368 -14.92 -10.15 8.47
CA VAL A 368 -14.28 -9.51 7.29
C VAL A 368 -13.02 -8.74 7.68
N ALA A 369 -13.09 -7.89 8.71
CA ALA A 369 -11.95 -7.07 9.11
C ALA A 369 -10.77 -7.93 9.62
N SER A 370 -11.07 -8.99 10.37
CA SER A 370 -10.06 -9.92 10.90
C SER A 370 -9.38 -10.71 9.77
N ILE A 371 -10.15 -11.28 8.85
CA ILE A 371 -9.58 -12.02 7.71
C ILE A 371 -8.79 -11.09 6.78
N ALA A 372 -9.29 -9.89 6.51
CA ALA A 372 -8.56 -8.88 5.73
C ALA A 372 -7.22 -8.52 6.37
N GLY A 373 -7.20 -8.33 7.71
CA GLY A 373 -5.98 -8.09 8.47
C GLY A 373 -5.01 -9.29 8.43
N ILE A 374 -5.51 -10.51 8.64
CA ILE A 374 -4.74 -11.75 8.58
C ILE A 374 -4.14 -11.96 7.17
N GLN A 375 -4.95 -11.81 6.13
CA GLN A 375 -4.49 -11.88 4.73
C GLN A 375 -3.37 -10.88 4.47
N ASN A 376 -3.59 -9.61 4.83
CA ASN A 376 -2.60 -8.57 4.58
C ASN A 376 -1.32 -8.79 5.37
N PHE A 377 -1.41 -8.99 6.68
CA PHE A 377 -0.24 -9.20 7.54
C PHE A 377 0.56 -10.43 7.12
N GLY A 378 -0.11 -11.60 6.97
CA GLY A 378 0.57 -12.84 6.60
C GLY A 378 1.27 -12.74 5.24
N SER A 379 0.58 -12.20 4.22
CA SER A 379 1.18 -12.01 2.91
C SER A 379 2.31 -10.98 2.90
N PHE A 380 2.21 -9.96 3.74
CA PHE A 380 3.24 -8.93 3.85
C PHE A 380 4.54 -9.47 4.44
N VAL A 381 4.45 -10.35 5.46
CA VAL A 381 5.62 -11.03 6.04
C VAL A 381 6.35 -11.82 4.96
N PHE A 382 5.64 -12.62 4.16
CA PHE A 382 6.27 -13.35 3.03
C PHE A 382 6.88 -12.42 1.98
N ALA A 383 6.17 -11.37 1.62
CA ALA A 383 6.64 -10.41 0.61
C ALA A 383 7.86 -9.60 1.07
N SER A 384 8.02 -9.42 2.39
CA SER A 384 9.17 -8.71 2.95
C SER A 384 10.52 -9.40 2.69
N PHE A 385 10.51 -10.67 2.31
CA PHE A 385 11.73 -11.37 1.90
C PHE A 385 12.11 -11.13 0.42
N ALA A 386 11.20 -10.61 -0.40
CA ALA A 386 11.49 -10.39 -1.83
C ALA A 386 12.74 -9.52 -2.07
N PRO A 387 12.95 -8.38 -1.36
CA PRO A 387 14.16 -7.58 -1.57
C PRO A 387 15.45 -8.30 -1.17
N ILE A 388 15.46 -9.09 -0.09
CA ILE A 388 16.64 -9.85 0.34
C ILE A 388 16.98 -10.94 -0.68
N VAL A 389 15.97 -11.74 -1.07
CA VAL A 389 16.14 -12.81 -2.05
C VAL A 389 16.66 -12.26 -3.37
N THR A 390 16.11 -11.15 -3.82
CA THR A 390 16.59 -10.49 -5.04
C THR A 390 18.02 -10.00 -4.90
N GLY A 391 18.37 -9.36 -3.77
CA GLY A 391 19.73 -8.90 -3.52
C GLY A 391 20.74 -10.05 -3.49
N TRP A 392 20.42 -11.15 -2.80
CA TRP A 392 21.25 -12.34 -2.77
C TRP A 392 21.45 -12.98 -4.15
N VAL A 393 20.39 -13.05 -4.95
CA VAL A 393 20.48 -13.54 -6.33
C VAL A 393 21.39 -12.63 -7.17
N VAL A 394 21.25 -11.33 -7.06
CA VAL A 394 22.10 -10.36 -7.82
C VAL A 394 23.56 -10.46 -7.40
N ASP A 395 23.87 -10.60 -6.10
CA ASP A 395 25.26 -10.77 -5.63
C ASP A 395 25.89 -12.08 -6.13
N THR A 396 25.10 -13.16 -6.25
CA THR A 396 25.61 -14.48 -6.64
C THR A 396 25.65 -14.72 -8.14
N THR A 397 24.70 -14.13 -8.90
CA THR A 397 24.55 -14.38 -10.34
C THR A 397 24.92 -13.18 -11.21
N HIS A 398 25.12 -12.01 -10.60
CA HIS A 398 25.35 -10.73 -11.27
C HIS A 398 24.23 -10.36 -12.26
N SER A 399 23.02 -10.89 -12.06
CA SER A 399 21.86 -10.63 -12.92
C SER A 399 20.56 -10.70 -12.13
N PHE A 400 19.55 -9.97 -12.57
CA PHE A 400 18.19 -10.01 -12.02
C PHE A 400 17.34 -11.18 -12.55
N ASN A 401 17.80 -11.90 -13.57
CA ASN A 401 17.00 -12.91 -14.27
C ASN A 401 16.43 -13.98 -13.34
N LEU A 402 17.26 -14.57 -12.48
CA LEU A 402 16.80 -15.60 -11.54
C LEU A 402 15.83 -15.02 -10.49
N ALA A 403 16.04 -13.78 -10.06
CA ALA A 403 15.11 -13.12 -9.14
C ALA A 403 13.73 -12.89 -9.76
N LEU A 404 13.67 -12.54 -11.04
CA LEU A 404 12.42 -12.42 -11.81
C LEU A 404 11.73 -13.77 -11.98
N VAL A 405 12.48 -14.84 -12.24
CA VAL A 405 11.94 -16.22 -12.31
C VAL A 405 11.35 -16.63 -10.96
N ILE A 406 12.06 -16.39 -9.86
CA ILE A 406 11.55 -16.69 -8.51
C ILE A 406 10.25 -15.91 -8.24
N ALA A 407 10.20 -14.62 -8.55
CA ALA A 407 9.01 -13.81 -8.39
C ALA A 407 7.84 -14.33 -9.23
N ALA A 408 8.09 -14.73 -10.47
CA ALA A 408 7.07 -15.33 -11.32
C ALA A 408 6.55 -16.66 -10.75
N CYS A 409 7.42 -17.52 -10.22
CA CYS A 409 7.03 -18.76 -9.56
C CYS A 409 6.18 -18.50 -8.30
N VAL A 410 6.55 -17.53 -7.46
CA VAL A 410 5.78 -17.14 -6.27
C VAL A 410 4.41 -16.61 -6.68
N THR A 411 4.34 -15.75 -7.70
CA THR A 411 3.09 -15.19 -8.21
C THR A 411 2.19 -16.27 -8.81
N PHE A 412 2.75 -17.18 -9.58
CA PHE A 412 2.04 -18.33 -10.14
C PHE A 412 1.50 -19.25 -9.04
N THR A 413 2.32 -19.56 -8.03
CA THR A 413 1.88 -20.33 -6.84
C THR A 413 0.74 -19.63 -6.14
N GLY A 414 0.78 -18.29 -6.03
CA GLY A 414 -0.33 -17.49 -5.52
C GLY A 414 -1.62 -17.69 -6.30
N ALA A 415 -1.56 -17.75 -7.65
CA ALA A 415 -2.71 -18.07 -8.48
C ALA A 415 -3.28 -19.48 -8.18
N LEU A 416 -2.41 -20.47 -8.04
CA LEU A 416 -2.79 -21.84 -7.69
C LEU A 416 -3.45 -21.90 -6.31
N CYS A 417 -2.94 -21.16 -5.32
CA CYS A 417 -3.54 -21.10 -3.99
C CYS A 417 -4.98 -20.53 -4.06
N TYR A 418 -5.21 -19.46 -4.79
CA TYR A 418 -6.57 -18.96 -5.00
C TYR A 418 -7.46 -19.96 -5.75
N PHE A 419 -6.92 -20.65 -6.74
CA PHE A 419 -7.68 -21.61 -7.54
C PHE A 419 -8.07 -22.85 -6.75
N PHE A 420 -7.13 -23.48 -6.04
CA PHE A 420 -7.32 -24.78 -5.40
C PHE A 420 -7.72 -24.71 -3.92
N ILE A 421 -7.26 -23.70 -3.18
CA ILE A 421 -7.39 -23.66 -1.72
C ILE A 421 -8.57 -22.79 -1.29
N VAL A 422 -8.80 -21.63 -1.95
CA VAL A 422 -9.89 -20.73 -1.61
C VAL A 422 -11.19 -21.26 -2.22
N LYS A 423 -11.96 -22.01 -1.44
CA LYS A 423 -13.22 -22.65 -1.89
C LYS A 423 -14.40 -22.31 -1.01
N ASP A 424 -14.23 -22.46 0.31
CA ASP A 424 -15.34 -22.40 1.26
C ASP A 424 -15.49 -20.97 1.81
N ARG A 425 -16.75 -20.57 2.05
CA ARG A 425 -17.05 -19.33 2.76
C ARG A 425 -16.67 -19.47 4.23
N ILE A 426 -16.29 -18.38 4.85
CA ILE A 426 -16.00 -18.29 6.29
C ILE A 426 -17.19 -17.62 6.96
N GLU A 427 -18.05 -18.43 7.54
CA GLU A 427 -19.26 -17.99 8.26
C GLU A 427 -18.98 -17.61 9.70
#